data_ba648cc308dde2272f6c9d0d6a53069a
#
_entry.id   ba648cc308dde2272f6c9d0d6a53069a
#
_cell.length_a   1.000
_cell.length_b   1.000
_cell.length_c   1.000
_cell.angle_alpha   90.00
_cell.angle_beta   90.00
_cell.angle_gamma   90.00
#
_symmetry.space_group_name_H-M   'P 1'
#
loop_
_entity.id
_entity.type
_entity.pdbx_description
1 polymer ?
#
loop_
_entity_poly.entity_id
_entity_poly.type
_entity_poly.pdbx_seq_one_letter_code
_entity_poly.pdbx_strand_id
1 'polypeptide(L)'
;MRNRLLIIIFIVSTFSSMAQELKKIRYTDESATHEAEVIILKQNAPSVLILPAWMGIDDEARTAAKDLAKEGYNVFIADIYGSIDTPKEMEAAKKISRFYKDNPEKYQHKIQIALNEFIKLGANENNTAVIGYCFGGTGSLEAARGNMNFKGVVSIHGGLKKVDKTYNVIKPKVLVIHPAEDVSVSKQDIDLFMDEMRKGNADWQFFYYGNSKHTFTNPQSKDYNALMTERTWKHVKLFLQEVLK
;
A
#
# COMPACT_ATOMS: atom_id res chain seq x y z
N MET A 1 63.23 25.69 -13.31
CA MET A 1 62.24 24.91 -12.55
C MET A 1 60.86 25.42 -12.94
N ARG A 2 60.12 24.66 -13.74
CA ARG A 2 58.77 25.07 -14.26
C ARG A 2 57.67 24.44 -13.40
N ASN A 3 57.04 25.26 -12.53
CA ASN A 3 55.87 24.82 -11.77
C ASN A 3 54.70 24.54 -12.71
N ARG A 4 54.28 23.28 -12.79
CA ARG A 4 53.03 22.87 -13.44
C ARG A 4 51.92 22.95 -12.41
N LEU A 5 51.05 23.93 -12.58
CA LEU A 5 49.81 24.06 -11.80
C LEU A 5 48.80 22.99 -12.30
N LEU A 6 48.50 22.01 -11.47
CA LEU A 6 47.43 21.03 -11.74
C LEU A 6 46.10 21.66 -11.32
N ILE A 7 45.29 22.04 -12.31
CA ILE A 7 43.90 22.46 -12.09
C ILE A 7 43.04 21.21 -11.99
N ILE A 8 42.60 20.89 -10.77
CA ILE A 8 41.58 19.82 -10.53
C ILE A 8 40.20 20.44 -10.78
N ILE A 9 39.58 20.09 -11.91
CA ILE A 9 38.22 20.49 -12.22
C ILE A 9 37.27 19.53 -11.45
N PHE A 10 36.67 20.06 -10.39
CA PHE A 10 35.55 19.38 -9.74
C PHE A 10 34.31 19.49 -10.62
N ILE A 11 33.93 18.39 -11.31
CA ILE A 11 32.64 18.31 -11.99
C ILE A 11 31.59 18.07 -10.90
N VAL A 12 30.94 19.14 -10.44
CA VAL A 12 29.74 19.04 -9.61
C VAL A 12 28.59 18.61 -10.55
N SER A 13 28.30 17.32 -10.60
CA SER A 13 27.08 16.81 -11.23
C SER A 13 25.89 17.27 -10.38
N THR A 14 25.23 18.34 -10.80
CA THR A 14 23.93 18.74 -10.26
C THR A 14 22.93 17.68 -10.70
N PHE A 15 22.65 16.71 -9.81
CA PHE A 15 21.44 15.89 -9.94
C PHE A 15 20.24 16.82 -9.81
N SER A 16 19.66 17.19 -10.94
CA SER A 16 18.37 17.87 -10.99
C SER A 16 17.35 16.89 -10.42
N SER A 17 16.94 17.10 -9.17
CA SER A 17 15.80 16.40 -8.57
C SER A 17 14.54 16.89 -9.31
N MET A 18 14.27 16.30 -10.46
CA MET A 18 12.97 16.45 -11.10
C MET A 18 11.93 15.90 -10.12
N ALA A 19 11.05 16.76 -9.64
CA ALA A 19 9.89 16.33 -8.86
C ALA A 19 9.16 15.26 -9.67
N GLN A 20 9.14 14.04 -9.14
CA GLN A 20 8.54 12.92 -9.83
C GLN A 20 7.03 13.06 -9.74
N GLU A 21 6.42 13.46 -10.85
CA GLU A 21 4.97 13.66 -10.92
C GLU A 21 4.24 12.32 -11.01
N LEU A 22 3.16 12.20 -10.26
CA LEU A 22 2.17 11.14 -10.44
C LEU A 22 1.50 11.30 -11.80
N LYS A 23 1.65 10.30 -12.66
CA LYS A 23 1.01 10.25 -13.97
C LYS A 23 -0.28 9.46 -13.86
N LYS A 24 -1.38 10.03 -14.34
CA LYS A 24 -2.63 9.30 -14.50
C LYS A 24 -2.52 8.36 -15.68
N ILE A 25 -2.99 7.14 -15.49
CA ILE A 25 -3.07 6.13 -16.53
C ILE A 25 -4.45 5.49 -16.55
N ARG A 26 -4.83 4.93 -17.69
CA ARG A 26 -6.04 4.13 -17.84
C ARG A 26 -5.68 2.73 -18.27
N TYR A 27 -6.36 1.77 -17.68
CA TYR A 27 -6.31 0.37 -18.07
C TYR A 27 -7.71 -0.24 -17.94
N THR A 28 -7.93 -1.37 -18.60
CA THR A 28 -9.24 -2.01 -18.64
C THR A 28 -9.14 -3.45 -18.17
N ASP A 29 -10.17 -3.91 -17.50
CA ASP A 29 -10.47 -5.32 -17.34
C ASP A 29 -11.77 -5.68 -18.06
N GLU A 30 -12.27 -6.90 -17.90
CA GLU A 30 -13.49 -7.39 -18.52
C GLU A 30 -14.75 -6.62 -18.07
N SER A 31 -14.69 -5.91 -16.95
CA SER A 31 -15.83 -5.29 -16.27
C SER A 31 -15.80 -3.76 -16.25
N ALA A 32 -14.61 -3.14 -16.31
CA ALA A 32 -14.48 -1.71 -16.11
C ALA A 32 -13.21 -1.11 -16.74
N THR A 33 -13.24 0.22 -16.92
CA THR A 33 -12.04 1.04 -17.13
C THR A 33 -11.61 1.58 -15.78
N HIS A 34 -10.33 1.48 -15.47
CA HIS A 34 -9.70 1.95 -14.23
C HIS A 34 -8.83 3.17 -14.50
N GLU A 35 -8.81 4.11 -13.56
CA GLU A 35 -7.93 5.27 -13.59
C GLU A 35 -6.96 5.21 -12.40
N ALA A 36 -5.72 4.77 -12.65
CA ALA A 36 -4.67 4.70 -11.65
C ALA A 36 -3.72 5.90 -11.73
N GLU A 37 -2.90 6.06 -10.69
CA GLU A 37 -1.81 7.03 -10.67
C GLU A 37 -0.48 6.32 -10.42
N VAL A 38 0.58 6.68 -11.19
CA VAL A 38 1.85 5.93 -11.19
C VAL A 38 3.07 6.83 -11.22
N ILE A 39 4.13 6.39 -10.55
CA ILE A 39 5.50 6.91 -10.71
C ILE A 39 6.40 5.72 -11.04
N ILE A 40 7.00 5.72 -12.23
CA ILE A 40 8.05 4.77 -12.62
C ILE A 40 9.37 5.51 -12.67
N LEU A 41 10.28 5.14 -11.78
CA LEU A 41 11.63 5.72 -11.70
C LEU A 41 12.60 5.03 -12.65
N LYS A 42 12.54 3.70 -12.62
CA LYS A 42 13.43 2.83 -13.38
C LYS A 42 12.78 1.47 -13.57
N GLN A 43 12.99 0.88 -14.73
CA GLN A 43 12.56 -0.49 -15.03
C GLN A 43 13.13 -1.47 -13.99
N ASN A 44 12.30 -2.34 -13.49
CA ASN A 44 12.63 -3.36 -12.49
C ASN A 44 13.17 -2.83 -11.14
N ALA A 45 12.98 -1.54 -10.80
CA ALA A 45 13.25 -1.08 -9.45
C ALA A 45 12.31 -1.75 -8.43
N PRO A 46 12.69 -1.83 -7.15
CA PRO A 46 11.78 -2.24 -6.10
C PRO A 46 10.48 -1.44 -6.17
N SER A 47 9.34 -2.09 -5.99
CA SER A 47 8.05 -1.53 -6.37
C SER A 47 7.04 -1.62 -5.23
N VAL A 48 6.15 -0.64 -5.13
CA VAL A 48 5.09 -0.61 -4.11
C VAL A 48 3.75 -0.31 -4.77
N LEU A 49 2.81 -1.25 -4.63
CA LEU A 49 1.40 -1.05 -4.97
C LEU A 49 0.69 -0.42 -3.77
N ILE A 50 -0.05 0.66 -3.97
CA ILE A 50 -0.87 1.30 -2.93
C ILE A 50 -2.34 1.01 -3.21
N LEU A 51 -3.03 0.49 -2.21
CA LEU A 51 -4.47 0.31 -2.19
C LEU A 51 -5.09 1.46 -1.37
N PRO A 52 -5.85 2.36 -1.98
CA PRO A 52 -6.39 3.53 -1.30
C PRO A 52 -7.53 3.19 -0.35
N ALA A 53 -7.96 4.18 0.43
CA ALA A 53 -9.14 4.09 1.28
C ALA A 53 -10.44 3.93 0.47
N TRP A 54 -11.54 3.77 1.18
CA TRP A 54 -12.86 3.39 0.63
C TRP A 54 -13.51 4.40 -0.35
N MET A 55 -13.02 5.65 -0.39
CA MET A 55 -13.49 6.66 -1.36
C MET A 55 -12.70 6.64 -2.69
N GLY A 56 -11.72 5.73 -2.84
CA GLY A 56 -10.83 5.69 -3.99
C GLY A 56 -9.54 6.49 -3.76
N ILE A 57 -8.85 6.87 -4.84
CA ILE A 57 -7.55 7.54 -4.77
C ILE A 57 -7.69 8.94 -4.16
N ASP A 58 -7.02 9.16 -3.04
CA ASP A 58 -7.04 10.37 -2.24
C ASP A 58 -5.64 10.99 -2.05
N ASP A 59 -5.58 12.12 -1.33
CA ASP A 59 -4.32 12.82 -1.08
C ASP A 59 -3.40 12.09 -0.11
N GLU A 60 -3.93 11.23 0.77
CA GLU A 60 -3.13 10.37 1.63
C GLU A 60 -2.32 9.38 0.78
N ALA A 61 -2.98 8.68 -0.14
CA ALA A 61 -2.34 7.76 -1.06
C ALA A 61 -1.33 8.46 -2.00
N ARG A 62 -1.67 9.68 -2.50
CA ARG A 62 -0.76 10.47 -3.36
C ARG A 62 0.49 10.94 -2.60
N THR A 63 0.33 11.36 -1.36
CA THR A 63 1.46 11.77 -0.50
C THR A 63 2.38 10.59 -0.24
N ALA A 64 1.81 9.46 0.14
CA ALA A 64 2.54 8.21 0.32
C ALA A 64 3.32 7.80 -0.93
N ALA A 65 2.70 7.87 -2.10
CA ALA A 65 3.33 7.52 -3.37
C ALA A 65 4.54 8.42 -3.68
N LYS A 66 4.41 9.73 -3.49
CA LYS A 66 5.51 10.68 -3.71
C LYS A 66 6.66 10.44 -2.74
N ASP A 67 6.37 10.13 -1.47
CA ASP A 67 7.41 9.90 -0.47
C ASP A 67 8.13 8.56 -0.70
N LEU A 68 7.42 7.52 -1.10
CA LEU A 68 8.03 6.24 -1.50
C LEU A 68 8.88 6.39 -2.77
N ALA A 69 8.46 7.18 -3.73
CA ALA A 69 9.25 7.46 -4.93
C ALA A 69 10.57 8.18 -4.58
N LYS A 70 10.58 9.11 -3.63
CA LYS A 70 11.83 9.73 -3.11
C LYS A 70 12.79 8.71 -2.48
N GLU A 71 12.26 7.62 -1.93
CA GLU A 71 13.06 6.51 -1.37
C GLU A 71 13.56 5.52 -2.45
N GLY A 72 13.20 5.75 -3.71
CA GLY A 72 13.67 4.97 -4.86
C GLY A 72 12.75 3.82 -5.30
N TYR A 73 11.50 3.79 -4.85
CA TYR A 73 10.52 2.79 -5.29
C TYR A 73 9.74 3.26 -6.51
N ASN A 74 9.46 2.34 -7.44
CA ASN A 74 8.34 2.53 -8.36
C ASN A 74 7.04 2.45 -7.56
N VAL A 75 6.05 3.27 -7.86
CA VAL A 75 4.80 3.30 -7.08
C VAL A 75 3.60 3.35 -8.01
N PHE A 76 2.57 2.60 -7.66
CA PHE A 76 1.29 2.57 -8.37
C PHE A 76 0.14 2.66 -7.36
N ILE A 77 -0.74 3.63 -7.50
CA ILE A 77 -1.96 3.74 -6.70
C ILE A 77 -3.09 3.12 -7.52
N ALA A 78 -3.65 2.02 -7.00
CA ALA A 78 -4.67 1.26 -7.71
C ALA A 78 -6.06 1.92 -7.63
N ASP A 79 -6.78 1.90 -8.75
CA ASP A 79 -8.23 2.06 -8.76
C ASP A 79 -8.87 0.68 -8.70
N ILE A 80 -9.48 0.35 -7.56
CA ILE A 80 -10.12 -0.96 -7.33
C ILE A 80 -11.52 -1.03 -7.92
N TYR A 81 -12.23 0.11 -7.92
CA TYR A 81 -13.63 0.13 -8.28
C TYR A 81 -13.87 0.24 -9.79
N GLY A 82 -12.99 0.95 -10.50
CA GLY A 82 -13.18 1.43 -11.86
C GLY A 82 -13.78 2.83 -11.90
N SER A 83 -13.47 3.56 -12.96
CA SER A 83 -13.78 5.00 -13.08
C SER A 83 -15.28 5.33 -13.01
N ILE A 84 -16.16 4.39 -13.42
CA ILE A 84 -17.61 4.57 -13.36
C ILE A 84 -18.15 4.32 -11.94
N ASP A 85 -17.56 3.34 -11.24
CA ASP A 85 -18.03 2.86 -9.93
C ASP A 85 -17.32 3.54 -8.76
N THR A 86 -16.35 4.41 -9.02
CA THR A 86 -15.68 5.20 -7.96
C THR A 86 -16.72 6.05 -7.22
N PRO A 87 -16.89 5.81 -5.91
CA PRO A 87 -17.98 6.43 -5.16
C PRO A 87 -17.76 7.94 -4.99
N LYS A 88 -18.83 8.70 -5.18
CA LYS A 88 -18.84 10.15 -4.94
C LYS A 88 -19.47 10.50 -3.59
N GLU A 89 -20.25 9.57 -3.04
CA GLU A 89 -21.00 9.74 -1.80
C GLU A 89 -20.64 8.62 -0.80
N MET A 90 -20.68 8.93 0.49
CA MET A 90 -20.30 7.99 1.55
C MET A 90 -21.15 6.71 1.56
N GLU A 91 -22.43 6.78 1.28
CA GLU A 91 -23.30 5.59 1.25
C GLU A 91 -22.95 4.67 0.07
N ALA A 92 -22.62 5.23 -1.09
CA ALA A 92 -22.13 4.45 -2.22
C ALA A 92 -20.78 3.78 -1.89
N ALA A 93 -19.85 4.53 -1.28
CA ALA A 93 -18.56 4.01 -0.83
C ALA A 93 -18.71 2.86 0.17
N LYS A 94 -19.61 3.02 1.14
CA LYS A 94 -19.91 1.99 2.14
C LYS A 94 -20.44 0.70 1.48
N LYS A 95 -21.35 0.84 0.53
CA LYS A 95 -21.93 -0.28 -0.19
C LYS A 95 -20.89 -1.03 -1.02
N ILE A 96 -20.13 -0.33 -1.86
CA ILE A 96 -19.15 -0.95 -2.75
C ILE A 96 -17.95 -1.52 -2.00
N SER A 97 -17.43 -0.83 -0.98
CA SER A 97 -16.34 -1.34 -0.16
C SER A 97 -16.75 -2.58 0.62
N ARG A 98 -18.00 -2.61 1.13
CA ARG A 98 -18.54 -3.79 1.79
C ARG A 98 -18.66 -4.97 0.84
N PHE A 99 -19.12 -4.73 -0.39
CA PHE A 99 -19.21 -5.78 -1.41
C PHE A 99 -17.86 -6.49 -1.61
N TYR A 100 -16.74 -5.72 -1.76
CA TYR A 100 -15.42 -6.33 -1.91
C TYR A 100 -14.94 -7.03 -0.64
N LYS A 101 -15.19 -6.46 0.55
CA LYS A 101 -14.85 -7.11 1.84
C LYS A 101 -15.59 -8.43 2.04
N ASP A 102 -16.83 -8.52 1.59
CA ASP A 102 -17.67 -9.73 1.68
C ASP A 102 -17.38 -10.74 0.54
N ASN A 103 -16.63 -10.33 -0.51
CA ASN A 103 -16.25 -11.14 -1.67
C ASN A 103 -14.72 -11.10 -1.91
N PRO A 104 -13.90 -11.75 -1.07
CA PRO A 104 -12.44 -11.64 -1.10
C PRO A 104 -11.83 -12.05 -2.45
N GLU A 105 -12.37 -13.07 -3.13
CA GLU A 105 -11.89 -13.50 -4.44
C GLU A 105 -12.02 -12.39 -5.49
N LYS A 106 -13.13 -11.63 -5.47
CA LYS A 106 -13.33 -10.49 -6.36
C LYS A 106 -12.37 -9.36 -6.02
N TYR A 107 -12.08 -9.16 -4.73
CA TYR A 107 -11.12 -8.15 -4.30
C TYR A 107 -9.69 -8.51 -4.74
N GLN A 108 -9.28 -9.75 -4.49
CA GLN A 108 -7.98 -10.28 -4.95
C GLN A 108 -7.85 -10.18 -6.47
N HIS A 109 -8.91 -10.47 -7.23
CA HIS A 109 -8.91 -10.33 -8.68
C HIS A 109 -8.63 -8.89 -9.13
N LYS A 110 -9.28 -7.89 -8.52
CA LYS A 110 -9.02 -6.47 -8.83
C LYS A 110 -7.60 -6.04 -8.46
N ILE A 111 -7.08 -6.51 -7.33
CA ILE A 111 -5.69 -6.27 -6.94
C ILE A 111 -4.73 -6.90 -7.93
N GLN A 112 -5.02 -8.12 -8.42
CA GLN A 112 -4.18 -8.80 -9.42
C GLN A 112 -4.15 -8.05 -10.76
N ILE A 113 -5.28 -7.50 -11.20
CA ILE A 113 -5.34 -6.69 -12.43
C ILE A 113 -4.46 -5.44 -12.28
N ALA A 114 -4.55 -4.73 -11.14
CA ALA A 114 -3.71 -3.58 -10.86
C ALA A 114 -2.22 -3.94 -10.80
N LEU A 115 -1.87 -5.06 -10.17
CA LEU A 115 -0.50 -5.57 -10.13
C LEU A 115 0.03 -5.90 -11.54
N ASN A 116 -0.76 -6.58 -12.36
CA ASN A 116 -0.39 -6.93 -13.73
C ASN A 116 -0.12 -5.68 -14.57
N GLU A 117 -0.95 -4.65 -14.43
CA GLU A 117 -0.74 -3.39 -15.14
C GLU A 117 0.52 -2.68 -14.65
N PHE A 118 0.76 -2.67 -13.33
CA PHE A 118 1.97 -2.10 -12.76
C PHE A 118 3.24 -2.81 -13.30
N ILE A 119 3.23 -4.13 -13.41
CA ILE A 119 4.34 -4.92 -13.99
C ILE A 119 4.55 -4.55 -15.45
N LYS A 120 3.51 -4.43 -16.28
CA LYS A 120 3.62 -3.99 -17.68
C LYS A 120 4.27 -2.61 -17.81
N LEU A 121 4.04 -1.72 -16.85
CA LEU A 121 4.64 -0.39 -16.83
C LEU A 121 6.09 -0.37 -16.35
N GLY A 122 6.60 -1.48 -15.80
CA GLY A 122 8.00 -1.62 -15.41
C GLY A 122 8.27 -1.89 -13.94
N ALA A 123 7.25 -2.23 -13.16
CA ALA A 123 7.46 -2.75 -11.82
C ALA A 123 8.18 -4.10 -11.84
N ASN A 124 8.90 -4.40 -10.79
CA ASN A 124 9.59 -5.69 -10.64
C ASN A 124 8.62 -6.74 -10.10
N GLU A 125 8.21 -7.69 -10.95
CA GLU A 125 7.30 -8.77 -10.60
C GLU A 125 7.75 -9.56 -9.36
N ASN A 126 9.05 -9.75 -9.18
CA ASN A 126 9.63 -10.53 -8.09
C ASN A 126 10.10 -9.67 -6.91
N ASN A 127 9.87 -8.35 -6.96
CA ASN A 127 10.33 -7.44 -5.91
C ASN A 127 9.31 -6.30 -5.70
N THR A 128 8.06 -6.69 -5.44
CA THR A 128 6.94 -5.78 -5.20
C THR A 128 6.31 -6.06 -3.83
N ALA A 129 5.95 -4.99 -3.11
CA ALA A 129 5.14 -5.02 -1.90
C ALA A 129 3.81 -4.29 -2.13
N VAL A 130 2.83 -4.54 -1.25
CA VAL A 130 1.56 -3.81 -1.26
C VAL A 130 1.32 -3.13 0.09
N ILE A 131 0.86 -1.87 0.04
CA ILE A 131 0.45 -1.08 1.22
C ILE A 131 -1.00 -0.69 1.03
N GLY A 132 -1.82 -0.78 2.06
CA GLY A 132 -3.20 -0.32 1.98
C GLY A 132 -3.67 0.41 3.22
N TYR A 133 -4.59 1.37 2.99
CA TYR A 133 -5.22 2.19 4.03
C TYR A 133 -6.69 1.83 4.19
N CYS A 134 -7.19 1.65 5.41
CA CYS A 134 -8.61 1.37 5.68
C CYS A 134 -9.14 0.19 4.84
N PHE A 135 -9.98 0.47 3.86
CA PHE A 135 -10.44 -0.51 2.87
C PHE A 135 -9.26 -1.16 2.16
N GLY A 136 -8.30 -0.38 1.65
CA GLY A 136 -7.07 -0.89 1.05
C GLY A 136 -6.23 -1.73 2.02
N GLY A 137 -6.24 -1.40 3.32
CA GLY A 137 -5.58 -2.21 4.35
C GLY A 137 -6.19 -3.61 4.48
N THR A 138 -7.53 -3.72 4.38
CA THR A 138 -8.19 -5.01 4.24
C THR A 138 -7.75 -5.72 2.95
N GLY A 139 -7.66 -5.00 1.83
CA GLY A 139 -7.20 -5.54 0.55
C GLY A 139 -5.77 -6.07 0.60
N SER A 140 -4.86 -5.39 1.31
CA SER A 140 -3.50 -5.89 1.52
C SER A 140 -3.49 -7.23 2.25
N LEU A 141 -4.34 -7.41 3.27
CA LEU A 141 -4.49 -8.69 3.96
C LEU A 141 -5.10 -9.76 3.06
N GLU A 142 -6.07 -9.39 2.20
CA GLU A 142 -6.61 -10.32 1.20
C GLU A 142 -5.56 -10.75 0.18
N ALA A 143 -4.64 -9.84 -0.21
CA ALA A 143 -3.51 -10.20 -1.06
C ALA A 143 -2.57 -11.23 -0.38
N ALA A 144 -2.32 -11.10 0.94
CA ALA A 144 -1.57 -12.09 1.71
C ALA A 144 -2.31 -13.44 1.79
N ARG A 145 -3.60 -13.43 2.10
CA ARG A 145 -4.48 -14.61 2.18
C ARG A 145 -4.54 -15.37 0.86
N GLY A 146 -4.57 -14.66 -0.27
CA GLY A 146 -4.51 -15.22 -1.61
C GLY A 146 -3.11 -15.63 -2.07
N ASN A 147 -2.07 -15.47 -1.25
CA ASN A 147 -0.67 -15.72 -1.62
C ASN A 147 -0.27 -15.05 -2.95
N MET A 148 -0.79 -13.84 -3.20
CA MET A 148 -0.43 -13.07 -4.38
C MET A 148 1.07 -12.77 -4.39
N ASN A 149 1.65 -12.56 -5.56
CA ASN A 149 3.10 -12.41 -5.72
C ASN A 149 3.63 -11.07 -5.17
N PHE A 150 3.51 -10.89 -3.84
CA PHE A 150 4.12 -9.81 -3.08
C PHE A 150 5.18 -10.34 -2.13
N LYS A 151 6.28 -9.63 -1.96
CA LYS A 151 7.29 -9.93 -0.93
C LYS A 151 6.78 -9.59 0.47
N GLY A 152 6.01 -8.52 0.57
CA GLY A 152 5.42 -8.09 1.82
C GLY A 152 4.12 -7.34 1.61
N VAL A 153 3.25 -7.40 2.60
CA VAL A 153 1.99 -6.67 2.65
C VAL A 153 1.93 -5.80 3.90
N VAL A 154 1.43 -4.58 3.76
CA VAL A 154 1.25 -3.64 4.87
C VAL A 154 -0.21 -3.24 4.96
N SER A 155 -0.84 -3.52 6.09
CA SER A 155 -2.20 -3.08 6.42
C SER A 155 -2.14 -1.94 7.42
N ILE A 156 -2.55 -0.74 7.01
CA ILE A 156 -2.65 0.43 7.87
C ILE A 156 -4.12 0.64 8.18
N HIS A 157 -4.50 0.51 9.46
CA HIS A 157 -5.87 0.56 10.00
C HIS A 157 -6.91 -0.19 9.14
N GLY A 158 -6.51 -1.32 8.56
CA GLY A 158 -7.42 -2.20 7.81
C GLY A 158 -8.34 -3.01 8.73
N GLY A 159 -9.49 -3.42 8.18
CA GLY A 159 -10.33 -4.42 8.82
C GLY A 159 -9.63 -5.78 8.82
N LEU A 160 -9.64 -6.47 9.96
CA LEU A 160 -8.88 -7.71 10.18
C LEU A 160 -9.70 -8.98 9.92
N LYS A 161 -11.03 -8.84 9.85
CA LYS A 161 -11.94 -9.97 9.72
C LYS A 161 -11.67 -10.78 8.46
N LYS A 162 -11.60 -12.11 8.62
CA LYS A 162 -11.55 -13.08 7.53
C LYS A 162 -12.95 -13.59 7.24
N VAL A 163 -13.31 -13.70 5.96
CA VAL A 163 -14.66 -14.16 5.53
C VAL A 163 -14.76 -15.69 5.60
N ASP A 164 -13.81 -16.39 5.01
CA ASP A 164 -13.77 -17.84 5.07
C ASP A 164 -13.11 -18.34 6.36
N LYS A 165 -13.32 -19.63 6.68
CA LYS A 165 -12.76 -20.27 7.88
C LYS A 165 -11.56 -21.18 7.58
N THR A 166 -11.08 -21.20 6.34
CA THR A 166 -9.92 -22.01 5.96
C THR A 166 -8.63 -21.28 6.33
N TYR A 167 -7.61 -22.01 6.73
CA TYR A 167 -6.30 -21.45 7.06
C TYR A 167 -5.29 -22.03 6.08
N ASN A 168 -4.86 -21.18 5.15
CA ASN A 168 -3.80 -21.51 4.21
C ASN A 168 -2.46 -20.96 4.72
N VAL A 169 -1.36 -21.56 4.28
CA VAL A 169 -0.04 -20.97 4.52
C VAL A 169 0.00 -19.58 3.89
N ILE A 170 0.51 -18.59 4.63
CA ILE A 170 0.67 -17.20 4.17
C ILE A 170 2.15 -16.98 3.86
N LYS A 171 2.46 -16.78 2.58
CA LYS A 171 3.85 -16.65 2.09
C LYS A 171 4.41 -15.23 2.17
N PRO A 172 3.67 -14.16 1.81
CA PRO A 172 4.16 -12.80 1.96
C PRO A 172 4.41 -12.47 3.44
N LYS A 173 5.46 -11.67 3.73
CA LYS A 173 5.60 -11.08 5.07
C LYS A 173 4.48 -10.09 5.33
N VAL A 174 4.01 -10.01 6.57
CA VAL A 174 2.83 -9.21 6.93
C VAL A 174 3.18 -8.18 7.99
N LEU A 175 2.91 -6.90 7.72
CA LEU A 175 2.97 -5.82 8.69
C LEU A 175 1.57 -5.24 8.91
N VAL A 176 1.10 -5.23 10.14
CA VAL A 176 -0.16 -4.57 10.52
C VAL A 176 0.13 -3.39 11.45
N ILE A 177 -0.39 -2.23 11.07
CA ILE A 177 -0.42 -1.02 11.88
C ILE A 177 -1.85 -0.78 12.31
N HIS A 178 -2.14 -1.01 13.60
CA HIS A 178 -3.50 -0.97 14.13
C HIS A 178 -3.66 0.09 15.21
N PRO A 179 -4.62 1.04 15.05
CA PRO A 179 -4.91 2.02 16.10
C PRO A 179 -5.73 1.40 17.24
N ALA A 180 -5.34 1.68 18.47
CA ALA A 180 -5.93 1.06 19.66
C ALA A 180 -7.38 1.51 19.95
N GLU A 181 -7.73 2.73 19.48
CA GLU A 181 -9.06 3.33 19.67
C GLU A 181 -9.97 3.12 18.45
N ASP A 182 -9.67 2.13 17.61
CA ASP A 182 -10.48 1.81 16.44
C ASP A 182 -11.70 0.96 16.81
N VAL A 183 -12.83 1.62 16.93
CA VAL A 183 -14.10 0.96 17.26
C VAL A 183 -14.69 0.11 16.11
N SER A 184 -14.11 0.21 14.91
CA SER A 184 -14.56 -0.56 13.74
C SER A 184 -14.01 -1.99 13.70
N VAL A 185 -12.98 -2.29 14.52
CA VAL A 185 -12.36 -3.61 14.63
C VAL A 185 -12.50 -4.09 16.09
N SER A 186 -13.21 -5.18 16.29
CA SER A 186 -13.41 -5.73 17.63
C SER A 186 -12.15 -6.43 18.16
N LYS A 187 -12.02 -6.51 19.49
CA LYS A 187 -10.94 -7.31 20.10
C LYS A 187 -10.97 -8.76 19.60
N GLN A 188 -12.15 -9.32 19.37
CA GLN A 188 -12.30 -10.66 18.85
C GLN A 188 -11.71 -10.78 17.43
N ASP A 189 -11.91 -9.78 16.56
CA ASP A 189 -11.32 -9.79 15.22
C ASP A 189 -9.79 -9.73 15.27
N ILE A 190 -9.22 -8.99 16.23
CA ILE A 190 -7.77 -8.93 16.48
C ILE A 190 -7.25 -10.29 16.92
N ASP A 191 -7.89 -10.92 17.91
CA ASP A 191 -7.48 -12.23 18.42
C ASP A 191 -7.56 -13.31 17.31
N LEU A 192 -8.65 -13.31 16.52
CA LEU A 192 -8.83 -14.22 15.38
C LEU A 192 -7.78 -13.99 14.27
N PHE A 193 -7.44 -12.74 14.00
CA PHE A 193 -6.37 -12.41 13.05
C PHE A 193 -5.01 -12.94 13.52
N MET A 194 -4.66 -12.75 14.78
CA MET A 194 -3.41 -13.27 15.33
C MET A 194 -3.35 -14.81 15.26
N ASP A 195 -4.48 -15.47 15.50
CA ASP A 195 -4.59 -16.92 15.36
C ASP A 195 -4.47 -17.38 13.90
N GLU A 196 -5.05 -16.62 12.96
CA GLU A 196 -4.89 -16.85 11.53
C GLU A 196 -3.41 -16.77 11.12
N MET A 197 -2.68 -15.75 11.55
CA MET A 197 -1.26 -15.60 11.24
C MET A 197 -0.43 -16.78 11.77
N ARG A 198 -0.69 -17.23 13.00
CA ARG A 198 -0.02 -18.42 13.59
C ARG A 198 -0.34 -19.69 12.81
N LYS A 199 -1.62 -19.95 12.52
CA LYS A 199 -2.06 -21.13 11.79
C LYS A 199 -1.59 -21.15 10.34
N GLY A 200 -1.49 -19.96 9.72
CA GLY A 200 -0.94 -19.76 8.38
C GLY A 200 0.59 -19.82 8.33
N ASN A 201 1.27 -20.04 9.45
CA ASN A 201 2.75 -20.00 9.56
C ASN A 201 3.34 -18.74 8.91
N ALA A 202 2.68 -17.61 9.09
CA ALA A 202 3.08 -16.33 8.53
C ALA A 202 4.32 -15.76 9.24
N ASP A 203 5.15 -15.02 8.51
CA ASP A 203 6.10 -14.06 9.09
C ASP A 203 5.38 -12.72 9.23
N TRP A 204 5.07 -12.32 10.46
CA TRP A 204 4.20 -11.17 10.68
C TRP A 204 4.58 -10.32 11.89
N GLN A 205 4.25 -9.02 11.80
CA GLN A 205 4.36 -8.05 12.88
C GLN A 205 3.05 -7.28 13.03
N PHE A 206 2.70 -6.97 14.27
CA PHE A 206 1.50 -6.23 14.61
C PHE A 206 1.86 -5.09 15.56
N PHE A 207 1.75 -3.85 15.08
CA PHE A 207 1.92 -2.66 15.91
C PHE A 207 0.56 -2.13 16.36
N TYR A 208 0.39 -2.03 17.65
CA TYR A 208 -0.82 -1.54 18.30
C TYR A 208 -0.56 -0.14 18.85
N TYR A 209 -1.14 0.88 18.24
CA TYR A 209 -0.85 2.27 18.57
C TYR A 209 -1.89 2.87 19.51
N GLY A 210 -1.50 3.13 20.78
CA GLY A 210 -2.33 3.81 21.76
C GLY A 210 -2.70 5.22 21.33
N ASN A 211 -3.84 5.72 21.85
CA ASN A 211 -4.36 7.07 21.59
C ASN A 211 -4.56 7.39 20.09
N SER A 212 -4.83 6.38 19.27
CA SER A 212 -5.03 6.50 17.84
C SER A 212 -6.35 5.90 17.43
N LYS A 213 -7.13 6.64 16.64
CA LYS A 213 -8.40 6.21 16.06
C LYS A 213 -8.24 5.81 14.60
N HIS A 214 -9.31 5.30 13.98
CA HIS A 214 -9.29 4.67 12.66
C HIS A 214 -8.51 5.46 11.59
N THR A 215 -8.73 6.76 11.45
CA THR A 215 -8.14 7.57 10.38
C THR A 215 -6.94 8.40 10.83
N PHE A 216 -6.14 7.89 11.78
CA PHE A 216 -5.06 8.63 12.43
C PHE A 216 -3.91 9.03 11.50
N THR A 217 -3.77 8.38 10.35
CA THR A 217 -2.74 8.70 9.34
C THR A 217 -3.17 9.75 8.33
N ASN A 218 -4.47 10.06 8.23
CA ASN A 218 -4.98 11.01 7.25
C ASN A 218 -4.96 12.45 7.80
N PRO A 219 -4.13 13.37 7.25
CA PRO A 219 -4.03 14.74 7.74
C PRO A 219 -5.34 15.56 7.63
N GLN A 220 -6.28 15.13 6.78
CA GLN A 220 -7.58 15.79 6.64
C GLN A 220 -8.63 15.28 7.64
N SER A 221 -8.31 14.22 8.38
CA SER A 221 -9.20 13.66 9.39
C SER A 221 -9.11 14.42 10.72
N LYS A 222 -10.25 14.58 11.40
CA LYS A 222 -10.30 15.05 12.80
C LYS A 222 -9.56 14.13 13.78
N ASP A 223 -9.32 12.88 13.38
CA ASP A 223 -8.67 11.87 14.21
C ASP A 223 -7.16 11.77 13.89
N TYR A 224 -6.62 12.71 13.08
CA TYR A 224 -5.22 12.73 12.70
C TYR A 224 -4.29 12.80 13.93
N ASN A 225 -3.27 11.95 13.93
CA ASN A 225 -2.23 11.93 14.96
C ASN A 225 -0.86 11.97 14.28
N ALA A 226 -0.27 13.16 14.21
CA ALA A 226 1.00 13.39 13.52
C ALA A 226 2.14 12.51 14.03
N LEU A 227 2.27 12.36 15.37
CA LEU A 227 3.31 11.53 15.99
C LEU A 227 3.18 10.05 15.61
N MET A 228 1.95 9.53 15.65
CA MET A 228 1.72 8.12 15.31
C MET A 228 1.83 7.88 13.80
N THR A 229 1.48 8.87 12.98
CA THR A 229 1.73 8.83 11.53
C THR A 229 3.21 8.78 11.22
N GLU A 230 4.03 9.60 11.86
CA GLU A 230 5.49 9.56 11.71
C GLU A 230 6.07 8.20 12.12
N ARG A 231 5.62 7.63 13.25
CA ARG A 231 6.02 6.30 13.70
C ARG A 231 5.59 5.20 12.73
N THR A 232 4.37 5.30 12.19
CA THR A 232 3.87 4.39 11.15
C THR A 232 4.83 4.35 9.97
N TRP A 233 5.20 5.50 9.44
CA TRP A 233 6.09 5.58 8.29
C TRP A 233 7.50 5.09 8.58
N LYS A 234 8.02 5.27 9.80
CA LYS A 234 9.30 4.66 10.22
C LYS A 234 9.24 3.13 10.14
N HIS A 235 8.19 2.51 10.68
CA HIS A 235 8.04 1.06 10.63
C HIS A 235 7.78 0.55 9.21
N VAL A 236 6.94 1.23 8.43
CA VAL A 236 6.68 0.87 7.03
C VAL A 236 7.98 0.91 6.21
N LYS A 237 8.78 1.98 6.34
CA LYS A 237 10.06 2.10 5.62
C LYS A 237 11.05 1.00 6.00
N LEU A 238 11.19 0.68 7.29
CA LEU A 238 12.04 -0.42 7.75
C LEU A 238 11.57 -1.75 7.17
N PHE A 239 10.29 -2.03 7.20
CA PHE A 239 9.70 -3.25 6.62
C PHE A 239 9.94 -3.33 5.11
N LEU A 240 9.70 -2.25 4.37
CA LEU A 240 9.97 -2.23 2.93
C LEU A 240 11.45 -2.43 2.59
N GLN A 241 12.37 -1.88 3.40
CA GLN A 241 13.79 -2.12 3.24
C GLN A 241 14.16 -3.58 3.48
N GLU A 242 13.52 -4.25 4.44
CA GLU A 242 13.74 -5.66 4.73
C GLU A 242 13.26 -6.56 3.59
N VAL A 243 12.07 -6.28 3.04
CA VAL A 243 11.43 -7.19 2.07
C VAL A 243 11.80 -6.92 0.62
N LEU A 244 12.27 -5.69 0.28
CA LEU A 244 12.52 -5.25 -1.10
C LEU A 244 13.99 -4.87 -1.38
N LYS A 245 14.83 -4.75 -0.39
CA LYS A 245 16.26 -4.37 -0.53
C LYS A 245 17.14 -5.39 0.17
#